data_db5898d8895c85f2554ef58d8cec2dc4
#
_entry.id   db5898d8895c85f2554ef58d8cec2dc4
#
_cell.length_a   1.000
_cell.length_b   1.000
_cell.length_c   1.000
_cell.angle_alpha   90.00
_cell.angle_beta   90.00
_cell.angle_gamma   90.00
#
_symmetry.space_group_name_H-M   'P 1'
#
loop_
_entity.id
_entity.type
_entity.pdbx_description
1 polymer ?
#
loop_
_entity_poly.entity_id
_entity_poly.type
_entity_poly.pdbx_seq_one_letter_code
_entity_poly.pdbx_strand_id
1 'polypeptide(L)'
;MKKLLKLALVAVLAFSATTAFGQKFGRVDLAAVLPNMPEYKEAVANLETYGMDLQNQLEQIQVEFNKLYADYEKNVSTYTDSIRQLKEQELTQLQQRFSDFQQIAQQDMQKKEAEIMNPIYDKANEAVKKVASAGGFVAVFSTAGDQPGSAGLAYFDPAALIDITA
;
A
#
# COMPACT_ATOMS: atom_id res chain seq x y z
N MET A 1 35.77 -50.74 32.49
CA MET A 1 35.45 -49.31 32.74
C MET A 1 35.60 -48.44 31.50
N LYS A 2 36.74 -48.43 30.75
CA LYS A 2 36.93 -47.57 29.57
C LYS A 2 35.93 -47.81 28.41
N LYS A 3 35.41 -49.03 28.20
CA LYS A 3 34.42 -49.35 27.16
C LYS A 3 33.02 -48.87 27.51
N LEU A 4 32.61 -48.93 28.78
CA LEU A 4 31.33 -48.42 29.25
C LEU A 4 31.29 -46.88 29.20
N LEU A 5 32.40 -46.20 29.46
CA LEU A 5 32.52 -44.76 29.38
C LEU A 5 32.38 -44.27 27.93
N LYS A 6 32.94 -44.98 26.96
CA LYS A 6 32.81 -44.69 25.53
C LYS A 6 31.40 -44.92 25.04
N LEU A 7 30.69 -45.95 25.51
CA LEU A 7 29.29 -46.20 25.15
C LEU A 7 28.37 -45.12 25.73
N ALA A 8 28.62 -44.68 26.97
CA ALA A 8 27.87 -43.57 27.57
C ALA A 8 28.09 -42.25 26.85
N LEU A 9 29.32 -41.95 26.37
CA LEU A 9 29.62 -40.75 25.61
C LEU A 9 28.94 -40.75 24.24
N VAL A 10 28.88 -41.91 23.57
CA VAL A 10 28.19 -42.05 22.28
C VAL A 10 26.67 -41.93 22.45
N ALA A 11 26.08 -42.44 23.54
CA ALA A 11 24.69 -42.33 23.86
C ALA A 11 24.29 -40.86 24.16
N VAL A 12 25.11 -40.09 24.86
CA VAL A 12 24.87 -38.66 25.13
C VAL A 12 24.96 -37.84 23.85
N LEU A 13 25.91 -38.14 22.96
CA LEU A 13 26.01 -37.48 21.65
C LEU A 13 24.84 -37.83 20.72
N ALA A 14 24.30 -39.05 20.77
CA ALA A 14 23.14 -39.47 20.01
C ALA A 14 21.83 -38.80 20.52
N PHE A 15 21.70 -38.59 21.82
CA PHE A 15 20.55 -37.89 22.42
C PHE A 15 20.58 -36.37 22.16
N SER A 16 21.74 -35.75 22.03
CA SER A 16 21.86 -34.33 21.72
C SER A 16 21.60 -34.01 20.26
N ALA A 17 21.63 -35.00 19.36
CA ALA A 17 21.35 -34.81 17.94
C ALA A 17 19.84 -34.75 17.60
N THR A 18 18.94 -35.09 18.53
CA THR A 18 17.48 -35.16 18.25
C THR A 18 16.72 -33.86 18.56
N THR A 19 17.37 -32.78 18.98
CA THR A 19 16.73 -31.47 19.22
C THR A 19 17.13 -30.42 18.19
N ALA A 20 17.61 -30.82 17.03
CA ALA A 20 17.65 -29.94 15.90
C ALA A 20 16.18 -29.73 15.39
N PHE A 21 15.38 -29.03 16.16
CA PHE A 21 14.16 -28.43 15.61
C PHE A 21 14.63 -27.51 14.48
N GLY A 22 14.55 -28.01 13.25
CA GLY A 22 14.85 -27.19 12.09
C GLY A 22 14.04 -25.90 12.20
N GLN A 23 14.73 -24.76 12.22
CA GLN A 23 14.06 -23.45 12.24
C GLN A 23 13.11 -23.38 11.07
N LYS A 24 11.82 -23.19 11.35
CA LYS A 24 10.82 -23.05 10.30
C LYS A 24 10.81 -21.62 9.80
N PHE A 25 11.01 -21.45 8.51
CA PHE A 25 10.84 -20.19 7.83
C PHE A 25 9.64 -20.29 6.88
N GLY A 26 8.83 -19.24 6.88
CA GLY A 26 7.64 -19.17 6.03
C GLY A 26 7.71 -17.98 5.08
N ARG A 27 6.79 -17.99 4.11
CA ARG A 27 6.50 -16.86 3.24
C ARG A 27 4.99 -16.61 3.19
N VAL A 28 4.63 -15.37 2.95
CA VAL A 28 3.24 -14.94 2.73
C VAL A 28 3.21 -13.93 1.59
N ASP A 29 2.27 -14.08 0.67
CA ASP A 29 1.97 -13.09 -0.36
C ASP A 29 0.76 -12.25 0.08
N LEU A 30 1.04 -11.09 0.68
CA LEU A 30 -0.01 -10.16 1.08
C LEU A 30 -0.80 -9.60 -0.11
N ALA A 31 -0.19 -9.50 -1.30
CA ALA A 31 -0.91 -9.07 -2.49
C ALA A 31 -1.98 -10.09 -2.93
N ALA A 32 -1.78 -11.36 -2.62
CA ALA A 32 -2.79 -12.41 -2.83
C ALA A 32 -3.82 -12.48 -1.70
N VAL A 33 -3.44 -12.18 -0.45
CA VAL A 33 -4.32 -12.24 0.71
C VAL A 33 -5.31 -11.07 0.75
N LEU A 34 -4.80 -9.83 0.60
CA LEU A 34 -5.58 -8.61 0.77
C LEU A 34 -6.87 -8.56 -0.06
N PRO A 35 -6.87 -8.90 -1.38
CA PRO A 35 -8.08 -8.86 -2.19
C PRO A 35 -9.19 -9.83 -1.74
N ASN A 36 -8.86 -10.81 -0.91
CA ASN A 36 -9.84 -11.75 -0.35
C ASN A 36 -10.49 -11.23 0.94
N MET A 37 -9.93 -10.19 1.56
CA MET A 37 -10.51 -9.57 2.75
C MET A 37 -11.70 -8.69 2.37
N PRO A 38 -12.89 -8.86 3.02
CA PRO A 38 -14.08 -8.03 2.74
C PRO A 38 -13.79 -6.54 2.95
N GLU A 39 -13.09 -6.19 4.00
CA GLU A 39 -12.71 -4.81 4.34
C GLU A 39 -11.82 -4.17 3.29
N TYR A 40 -10.94 -4.94 2.64
CA TYR A 40 -10.11 -4.45 1.54
C TYR A 40 -10.94 -4.06 0.32
N LYS A 41 -11.94 -4.89 -0.04
CA LYS A 41 -12.84 -4.61 -1.16
C LYS A 41 -13.65 -3.34 -0.92
N GLU A 42 -14.16 -3.18 0.31
CA GLU A 42 -14.88 -1.97 0.71
C GLU A 42 -13.96 -0.74 0.70
N ALA A 43 -12.73 -0.89 1.20
CA ALA A 43 -11.73 0.16 1.21
C ALA A 43 -11.39 0.66 -0.21
N VAL A 44 -11.17 -0.27 -1.15
CA VAL A 44 -10.89 0.06 -2.56
C VAL A 44 -12.07 0.81 -3.18
N ALA A 45 -13.31 0.35 -2.97
CA ALA A 45 -14.51 1.03 -3.48
C ALA A 45 -14.68 2.45 -2.89
N ASN A 46 -14.38 2.62 -1.59
CA ASN A 46 -14.43 3.92 -0.93
C ASN A 46 -13.35 4.87 -1.47
N LEU A 47 -12.14 4.38 -1.71
CA LEU A 47 -11.04 5.16 -2.29
C LEU A 47 -11.35 5.57 -3.74
N GLU A 48 -11.93 4.66 -4.53
CA GLU A 48 -12.37 4.97 -5.89
C GLU A 48 -13.44 6.08 -5.90
N THR A 49 -14.44 5.96 -5.04
CA THR A 49 -15.49 6.98 -4.89
C THR A 49 -14.88 8.33 -4.48
N TYR A 50 -13.98 8.33 -3.49
CA TYR A 50 -13.31 9.54 -3.05
C TYR A 50 -12.45 10.18 -4.16
N GLY A 51 -11.73 9.36 -4.93
CA GLY A 51 -10.96 9.82 -6.09
C GLY A 51 -11.84 10.45 -7.18
N MET A 52 -13.00 9.84 -7.47
CA MET A 52 -13.98 10.41 -8.40
C MET A 52 -14.53 11.76 -7.91
N ASP A 53 -14.80 11.91 -6.62
CA ASP A 53 -15.27 13.18 -6.06
C ASP A 53 -14.22 14.29 -6.19
N LEU A 54 -12.94 13.99 -5.94
CA LEU A 54 -11.84 14.95 -6.15
C LEU A 54 -11.71 15.33 -7.63
N GLN A 55 -11.84 14.36 -8.54
CA GLN A 55 -11.80 14.62 -9.98
C GLN A 55 -12.96 15.47 -10.45
N ASN A 56 -14.18 15.22 -9.95
CA ASN A 56 -15.37 16.03 -10.26
C ASN A 56 -15.18 17.48 -9.80
N GLN A 57 -14.55 17.72 -8.65
CA GLN A 57 -14.26 19.07 -8.18
C GLN A 57 -13.24 19.78 -9.07
N LEU A 58 -12.19 19.08 -9.54
CA LEU A 58 -11.26 19.64 -10.54
C LEU A 58 -11.95 20.00 -11.84
N GLU A 59 -12.83 19.13 -12.33
CA GLU A 59 -13.60 19.37 -13.54
C GLU A 59 -14.52 20.60 -13.41
N GLN A 60 -15.15 20.79 -12.24
CA GLN A 60 -15.96 21.98 -11.99
C GLN A 60 -15.14 23.27 -12.09
N ILE A 61 -13.92 23.30 -11.51
CA ILE A 61 -13.04 24.46 -11.63
C ILE A 61 -12.65 24.70 -13.09
N GLN A 62 -12.34 23.62 -13.82
CA GLN A 62 -12.00 23.73 -15.25
C GLN A 62 -13.17 24.23 -16.09
N VAL A 63 -14.39 23.77 -15.83
CA VAL A 63 -15.62 24.24 -16.50
C VAL A 63 -15.86 25.72 -16.20
N GLU A 64 -15.68 26.16 -14.96
CA GLU A 64 -15.79 27.56 -14.56
C GLU A 64 -14.77 28.44 -15.32
N PHE A 65 -13.51 27.99 -15.38
CA PHE A 65 -12.48 28.67 -16.15
C PHE A 65 -12.85 28.78 -17.64
N ASN A 66 -13.27 27.70 -18.28
CA ASN A 66 -13.60 27.67 -19.68
C ASN A 66 -14.78 28.61 -20.01
N LYS A 67 -15.78 28.67 -19.13
CA LYS A 67 -16.92 29.59 -19.29
C LYS A 67 -16.47 31.07 -19.20
N LEU A 68 -15.66 31.38 -18.18
CA LEU A 68 -15.16 32.73 -17.99
C LEU A 68 -14.23 33.15 -19.13
N TYR A 69 -13.39 32.23 -19.60
CA TYR A 69 -12.50 32.48 -20.75
C TYR A 69 -13.26 32.72 -22.03
N ALA A 70 -14.28 31.90 -22.33
CA ALA A 70 -15.12 32.10 -23.51
C ALA A 70 -15.91 33.42 -23.47
N ASP A 71 -16.41 33.82 -22.29
CA ASP A 71 -17.05 35.11 -22.11
C ASP A 71 -16.06 36.28 -22.31
N TYR A 72 -14.85 36.13 -21.75
CA TYR A 72 -13.79 37.12 -21.95
C TYR A 72 -13.42 37.28 -23.41
N GLU A 73 -13.16 36.22 -24.17
CA GLU A 73 -12.84 36.29 -25.58
C GLU A 73 -13.92 36.98 -26.42
N LYS A 74 -15.18 36.65 -26.12
CA LYS A 74 -16.32 37.21 -26.85
C LYS A 74 -16.49 38.71 -26.62
N ASN A 75 -16.21 39.21 -25.43
CA ASN A 75 -16.59 40.56 -25.01
C ASN A 75 -15.40 41.49 -24.77
N VAL A 76 -14.13 41.01 -24.84
CA VAL A 76 -12.92 41.77 -24.50
C VAL A 76 -12.80 43.10 -25.27
N SER A 77 -13.27 43.16 -26.52
CA SER A 77 -13.25 44.39 -27.35
C SER A 77 -14.21 45.47 -26.86
N THR A 78 -15.21 45.11 -26.07
CA THR A 78 -16.22 46.01 -25.48
C THR A 78 -15.93 46.43 -24.06
N TYR A 79 -14.97 45.79 -23.41
CA TYR A 79 -14.60 46.06 -22.01
C TYR A 79 -13.84 47.37 -21.87
N THR A 80 -14.13 48.10 -20.81
CA THR A 80 -13.23 49.16 -20.33
C THR A 80 -11.94 48.52 -19.77
N ASP A 81 -10.86 49.28 -19.68
CA ASP A 81 -9.59 48.80 -19.16
C ASP A 81 -9.73 48.19 -17.75
N SER A 82 -10.54 48.81 -16.89
CA SER A 82 -10.80 48.33 -15.55
C SER A 82 -11.55 46.99 -15.54
N ILE A 83 -12.54 46.80 -16.41
CA ILE A 83 -13.29 45.54 -16.52
C ILE A 83 -12.37 44.45 -17.11
N ARG A 84 -11.56 44.78 -18.11
CA ARG A 84 -10.61 43.86 -18.70
C ARG A 84 -9.64 43.34 -17.63
N GLN A 85 -9.02 44.25 -16.89
CA GLN A 85 -8.09 43.88 -15.79
C GLN A 85 -8.76 42.99 -14.74
N LEU A 86 -10.01 43.30 -14.37
CA LEU A 86 -10.76 42.46 -13.41
C LEU A 86 -10.95 41.03 -13.95
N LYS A 87 -11.37 40.89 -15.22
CA LYS A 87 -11.59 39.58 -15.83
C LYS A 87 -10.31 38.78 -16.01
N GLU A 88 -9.19 39.42 -16.31
CA GLU A 88 -7.88 38.80 -16.38
C GLU A 88 -7.42 38.30 -14.98
N GLN A 89 -7.71 39.06 -13.92
CA GLN A 89 -7.46 38.63 -12.54
C GLN A 89 -8.33 37.43 -12.15
N GLU A 90 -9.62 37.43 -12.51
CA GLU A 90 -10.53 36.30 -12.23
C GLU A 90 -10.03 35.02 -12.92
N LEU A 91 -9.60 35.10 -14.19
CA LEU A 91 -9.02 33.96 -14.92
C LEU A 91 -7.74 33.46 -14.25
N THR A 92 -6.85 34.37 -13.85
CA THR A 92 -5.62 34.03 -13.15
C THR A 92 -5.89 33.34 -11.82
N GLN A 93 -6.88 33.82 -11.07
CA GLN A 93 -7.28 33.21 -9.78
C GLN A 93 -7.86 31.81 -10.00
N LEU A 94 -8.64 31.57 -11.06
CA LEU A 94 -9.15 30.23 -11.36
C LEU A 94 -8.03 29.26 -11.76
N GLN A 95 -7.03 29.71 -12.52
CA GLN A 95 -5.86 28.90 -12.84
C GLN A 95 -5.08 28.53 -11.58
N GLN A 96 -4.86 29.49 -10.69
CA GLN A 96 -4.18 29.26 -9.42
C GLN A 96 -4.98 28.26 -8.57
N ARG A 97 -6.30 28.48 -8.43
CA ARG A 97 -7.20 27.59 -7.68
C ARG A 97 -7.18 26.17 -8.23
N PHE A 98 -7.10 25.99 -9.55
CA PHE A 98 -6.99 24.66 -10.17
C PHE A 98 -5.68 23.98 -9.78
N SER A 99 -4.55 24.70 -9.87
CA SER A 99 -3.23 24.18 -9.49
C SER A 99 -3.15 23.83 -8.02
N ASP A 100 -3.63 24.72 -7.15
CA ASP A 100 -3.64 24.50 -5.70
C ASP A 100 -4.52 23.31 -5.33
N PHE A 101 -5.69 23.19 -5.95
CA PHE A 101 -6.58 22.07 -5.70
C PHE A 101 -6.00 20.73 -6.18
N GLN A 102 -5.28 20.71 -7.31
CA GLN A 102 -4.57 19.50 -7.73
C GLN A 102 -3.59 19.00 -6.66
N GLN A 103 -2.82 19.92 -6.09
CA GLN A 103 -1.85 19.57 -5.04
C GLN A 103 -2.55 19.08 -3.77
N ILE A 104 -3.62 19.78 -3.35
CA ILE A 104 -4.42 19.40 -2.18
C ILE A 104 -5.07 18.03 -2.42
N ALA A 105 -5.69 17.80 -3.58
CA ALA A 105 -6.34 16.54 -3.91
C ALA A 105 -5.37 15.35 -3.88
N GLN A 106 -4.13 15.54 -4.36
CA GLN A 106 -3.11 14.51 -4.29
C GLN A 106 -2.72 14.19 -2.83
N GLN A 107 -2.54 15.19 -1.99
CA GLN A 107 -2.22 15.01 -0.58
C GLN A 107 -3.37 14.36 0.18
N ASP A 108 -4.60 14.81 -0.07
CA ASP A 108 -5.80 14.26 0.55
C ASP A 108 -6.03 12.80 0.16
N MET A 109 -5.79 12.45 -1.11
CA MET A 109 -5.88 11.06 -1.57
C MET A 109 -4.88 10.16 -0.85
N GLN A 110 -3.60 10.57 -0.74
CA GLN A 110 -2.58 9.82 -0.02
C GLN A 110 -2.93 9.64 1.46
N LYS A 111 -3.42 10.72 2.09
CA LYS A 111 -3.85 10.68 3.49
C LYS A 111 -5.03 9.73 3.67
N LYS A 112 -6.02 9.83 2.79
CA LYS A 112 -7.22 8.98 2.82
C LYS A 112 -6.89 7.52 2.59
N GLU A 113 -5.97 7.23 1.66
CA GLU A 113 -5.46 5.88 1.43
C GLU A 113 -4.80 5.32 2.69
N ALA A 114 -3.90 6.08 3.33
CA ALA A 114 -3.26 5.65 4.57
C ALA A 114 -4.26 5.43 5.71
N GLU A 115 -5.24 6.32 5.89
CA GLU A 115 -6.29 6.19 6.92
C GLU A 115 -7.13 4.92 6.75
N ILE A 116 -7.47 4.57 5.52
CA ILE A 116 -8.34 3.42 5.22
C ILE A 116 -7.54 2.11 5.16
N MET A 117 -6.34 2.13 4.55
CA MET A 117 -5.59 0.92 4.28
C MET A 117 -4.74 0.45 5.46
N ASN A 118 -4.18 1.36 6.28
CA ASN A 118 -3.33 0.96 7.40
C ASN A 118 -4.01 -0.01 8.37
N PRO A 119 -5.26 0.19 8.82
CA PRO A 119 -5.94 -0.77 9.68
C PRO A 119 -6.12 -2.15 9.05
N ILE A 120 -6.26 -2.22 7.72
CA ILE A 120 -6.40 -3.47 6.97
C ILE A 120 -5.06 -4.21 6.91
N TYR A 121 -3.96 -3.48 6.64
CA TYR A 121 -2.61 -4.05 6.71
C TYR A 121 -2.28 -4.54 8.12
N ASP A 122 -2.64 -3.80 9.16
CA ASP A 122 -2.43 -4.21 10.54
C ASP A 122 -3.19 -5.51 10.85
N LYS A 123 -4.45 -5.62 10.42
CA LYS A 123 -5.27 -6.83 10.58
C LYS A 123 -4.66 -8.02 9.84
N ALA A 124 -4.19 -7.83 8.60
CA ALA A 124 -3.51 -8.87 7.84
C ALA A 124 -2.22 -9.32 8.53
N ASN A 125 -1.40 -8.38 9.00
CA ASN A 125 -0.16 -8.67 9.72
C ASN A 125 -0.41 -9.41 11.05
N GLU A 126 -1.46 -9.06 11.80
CA GLU A 126 -1.87 -9.79 13.00
C GLU A 126 -2.33 -11.22 12.70
N ALA A 127 -3.01 -11.44 11.56
CA ALA A 127 -3.36 -12.79 11.12
C ALA A 127 -2.12 -13.61 10.79
N VAL A 128 -1.18 -13.04 10.03
CA VAL A 128 0.13 -13.67 9.73
C VAL A 128 0.86 -14.02 11.02
N LYS A 129 0.91 -13.11 11.99
CA LYS A 129 1.57 -13.33 13.28
C LYS A 129 0.92 -14.48 14.06
N LYS A 130 -0.40 -14.60 14.05
CA LYS A 130 -1.12 -15.71 14.70
C LYS A 130 -0.78 -17.04 14.04
N VAL A 131 -0.83 -17.13 12.72
CA VAL A 131 -0.48 -18.34 11.96
C VAL A 131 0.99 -18.72 12.19
N ALA A 132 1.89 -17.74 12.11
CA ALA A 132 3.31 -17.95 12.32
C ALA A 132 3.61 -18.49 13.74
N SER A 133 3.01 -17.89 14.76
CA SER A 133 3.19 -18.32 16.15
C SER A 133 2.63 -19.72 16.39
N ALA A 134 1.43 -20.02 15.88
CA ALA A 134 0.81 -21.34 15.99
C ALA A 134 1.58 -22.43 15.23
N GLY A 135 2.19 -22.07 14.08
CA GLY A 135 3.00 -22.98 13.26
C GLY A 135 4.43 -23.17 13.74
N GLY A 136 4.87 -22.42 14.76
CA GLY A 136 6.24 -22.48 15.28
C GLY A 136 7.29 -21.93 14.30
N PHE A 137 6.91 -20.93 13.49
CA PHE A 137 7.84 -20.27 12.58
C PHE A 137 8.75 -19.30 13.33
N VAL A 138 10.03 -19.31 12.95
CA VAL A 138 11.03 -18.36 13.46
C VAL A 138 10.92 -17.01 12.75
N ALA A 139 10.64 -17.04 11.43
CA ALA A 139 10.36 -15.87 10.65
C ALA A 139 9.42 -16.21 9.47
N VAL A 140 8.62 -15.23 9.06
CA VAL A 140 7.81 -15.25 7.86
C VAL A 140 8.15 -14.03 7.03
N PHE A 141 8.46 -14.26 5.76
CA PHE A 141 8.81 -13.20 4.81
C PHE A 141 7.58 -12.81 4.00
N SER A 142 7.32 -11.50 3.89
CA SER A 142 6.31 -11.00 2.95
C SER A 142 6.90 -11.00 1.55
N THR A 143 6.26 -11.69 0.62
CA THR A 143 6.68 -11.79 -0.77
C THR A 143 5.53 -11.33 -1.67
N ALA A 144 5.86 -10.80 -2.85
CA ALA A 144 4.90 -10.58 -3.92
C ALA A 144 5.00 -11.76 -4.91
N GLY A 145 4.41 -12.91 -4.55
CA GLY A 145 4.60 -14.17 -5.28
C GLY A 145 6.01 -14.74 -5.09
N ASP A 146 6.49 -15.47 -6.09
CA ASP A 146 7.78 -16.18 -6.06
C ASP A 146 8.96 -15.32 -6.56
N GLN A 147 8.82 -14.02 -6.64
CA GLN A 147 9.86 -13.13 -7.18
C GLN A 147 10.97 -12.87 -6.15
N PRO A 148 12.24 -13.21 -6.47
CA PRO A 148 13.38 -12.82 -5.64
C PRO A 148 13.45 -11.30 -5.46
N GLY A 149 13.79 -10.86 -4.25
CA GLY A 149 13.90 -9.42 -3.92
C GLY A 149 12.61 -8.78 -3.41
N SER A 150 11.44 -9.42 -3.55
CA SER A 150 10.14 -8.88 -3.11
C SER A 150 10.04 -8.71 -1.58
N ALA A 151 10.84 -9.44 -0.80
CA ALA A 151 10.91 -9.34 0.66
C ALA A 151 12.21 -8.68 1.15
N GLY A 152 12.91 -7.92 0.29
CA GLY A 152 14.24 -7.39 0.61
C GLY A 152 15.34 -8.47 0.60
N LEU A 153 15.05 -9.68 0.16
CA LEU A 153 16.01 -10.78 0.00
C LEU A 153 16.59 -10.76 -1.42
N ALA A 154 17.92 -10.90 -1.54
CA ALA A 154 18.57 -11.00 -2.84
C ALA A 154 18.24 -12.32 -3.56
N TYR A 155 17.96 -13.36 -2.80
CA TYR A 155 17.58 -14.70 -3.28
C TYR A 155 16.84 -15.46 -2.19
N PHE A 156 15.87 -16.28 -2.58
CA PHE A 156 15.30 -17.36 -1.77
C PHE A 156 14.89 -18.51 -2.68
N ASP A 157 14.93 -19.73 -2.14
CA ASP A 157 14.36 -20.90 -2.79
C ASP A 157 12.89 -21.02 -2.37
N PRO A 158 11.93 -20.87 -3.30
CA PRO A 158 10.50 -20.99 -2.98
C PRO A 158 10.12 -22.34 -2.36
N ALA A 159 10.85 -23.41 -2.68
CA ALA A 159 10.61 -24.75 -2.14
C ALA A 159 11.13 -24.90 -0.68
N ALA A 160 12.06 -24.04 -0.26
CA ALA A 160 12.61 -24.05 1.10
C ALA A 160 11.78 -23.26 2.12
N LEU A 161 10.89 -22.38 1.66
CA LEU A 161 9.99 -21.60 2.51
C LEU A 161 8.58 -22.21 2.50
N ILE A 162 8.00 -22.37 3.68
CA ILE A 162 6.62 -22.85 3.82
C ILE A 162 5.69 -21.71 3.46
N ASP A 163 4.85 -21.91 2.45
CA ASP A 163 3.83 -20.94 2.05
C ASP A 163 2.67 -20.96 3.05
N ILE A 164 2.34 -19.80 3.61
CA ILE A 164 1.22 -19.59 4.53
C ILE A 164 0.22 -18.56 4.00
N THR A 165 0.20 -18.34 2.69
CA THR A 165 -0.71 -17.38 2.01
C THR A 165 -2.16 -17.83 2.04
N ALA A 166 -2.44 -19.12 2.16
CA ALA A 166 -3.79 -19.72 2.12
C ALA A 166 -4.54 -19.60 3.46
#